data_63da38ec0310e6e094cc0b2555b99d29
#
_entry.id   63da38ec0310e6e094cc0b2555b99d29
#
_cell.length_a   1.000
_cell.length_b   1.000
_cell.length_c   1.000
_cell.angle_alpha   90.00
_cell.angle_beta   90.00
_cell.angle_gamma   90.00
#
_symmetry.space_group_name_H-M   'P 1'
#
loop_
_entity.id
_entity.type
_entity.pdbx_description
1 polymer ?
#
loop_
_entity_poly.entity_id
_entity_poly.type
_entity_poly.pdbx_seq_one_letter_code
_entity_poly.pdbx_strand_id
1 'polypeptide(L)'
;MDEKCISKAVIRRLPRYYRYLGELLEDGVERISSNELSTKMRVTASQIRQDLNNFGGFGQQGYGYNVQYLYTEIGKILGLDRTHNMIIIGAGNLGQALANYVQFEKRGFKVVGIFDVNPVLKGISIRGNEILMMDELPQYLKDNDVQIAALTLPKNNAEETANLLVENGIKAIWNFAHLDLEVPEDVIVENVHLSESLMRLSYNLNCYVTEHKK
;
A
#
# COMPACT_ATOMS: atom_id res chain seq x y z
N MET A 1 16.67 -23.37 -2.91
CA MET A 1 17.06 -22.03 -3.41
C MET A 1 17.10 -21.15 -2.20
N ASP A 2 18.28 -20.64 -1.84
CA ASP A 2 18.38 -19.70 -0.74
C ASP A 2 17.57 -18.45 -1.12
N GLU A 3 16.44 -18.22 -0.47
CA GLU A 3 15.71 -16.97 -0.54
C GLU A 3 16.63 -15.88 0.00
N LYS A 4 17.31 -15.17 -0.89
CA LYS A 4 18.03 -13.96 -0.50
C LYS A 4 17.03 -13.04 0.18
N CYS A 5 17.14 -12.89 1.49
CA CYS A 5 16.31 -11.99 2.27
C CYS A 5 16.54 -10.56 1.72
N ILE A 6 15.59 -10.11 0.90
CA ILE A 6 15.66 -8.79 0.28
C ILE A 6 15.44 -7.74 1.37
N SER A 7 16.30 -6.72 1.42
CA SER A 7 16.22 -5.72 2.49
C SER A 7 14.89 -4.96 2.44
N LYS A 8 14.30 -4.68 3.61
CA LYS A 8 13.08 -3.88 3.74
C LYS A 8 13.19 -2.52 3.02
N ALA A 9 14.38 -1.94 2.94
CA ALA A 9 14.62 -0.69 2.23
C ALA A 9 14.42 -0.81 0.72
N VAL A 10 14.79 -1.94 0.10
CA VAL A 10 14.54 -2.23 -1.31
C VAL A 10 13.04 -2.41 -1.54
N ILE A 11 12.38 -3.25 -0.73
CA ILE A 11 10.93 -3.51 -0.83
C ILE A 11 10.13 -2.21 -0.75
N ARG A 12 10.48 -1.28 0.16
CA ARG A 12 9.82 0.04 0.27
C ARG A 12 9.94 0.92 -0.98
N ARG A 13 10.95 0.68 -1.84
CA ARG A 13 11.11 1.43 -3.09
C ARG A 13 10.37 0.82 -4.29
N LEU A 14 10.06 -0.48 -4.25
CA LEU A 14 9.40 -1.17 -5.37
C LEU A 14 8.07 -0.54 -5.81
N PRO A 15 7.16 -0.14 -4.91
CA PRO A 15 5.92 0.53 -5.31
C PRO A 15 6.15 1.81 -6.12
N ARG A 16 7.25 2.50 -5.83
CA ARG A 16 7.64 3.71 -6.55
C ARG A 16 8.18 3.39 -7.94
N TYR A 17 9.00 2.32 -8.09
CA TYR A 17 9.40 1.81 -9.40
C TYR A 17 8.18 1.42 -10.22
N TYR A 18 7.27 0.64 -9.65
CA TYR A 18 6.06 0.17 -10.31
C TYR A 18 5.22 1.33 -10.85
N ARG A 19 5.01 2.38 -10.06
CA ARG A 19 4.27 3.57 -10.48
C ARG A 19 4.93 4.29 -11.66
N TYR A 20 6.22 4.58 -11.57
CA TYR A 20 6.92 5.30 -12.65
C TYR A 20 7.02 4.49 -13.94
N LEU A 21 7.17 3.18 -13.84
CA LEU A 21 7.15 2.30 -15.00
C LEU A 21 5.76 2.27 -15.64
N GLY A 22 4.71 2.29 -14.85
CA GLY A 22 3.34 2.39 -15.36
C GLY A 22 3.10 3.70 -16.13
N GLU A 23 3.55 4.84 -15.59
CA GLU A 23 3.52 6.14 -16.29
C GLU A 23 4.29 6.08 -17.63
N LEU A 24 5.46 5.46 -17.65
CA LEU A 24 6.25 5.29 -18.88
C LEU A 24 5.56 4.42 -19.93
N LEU A 25 4.84 3.37 -19.49
CA LEU A 25 4.06 2.53 -20.42
C LEU A 25 2.90 3.31 -21.03
N GLU A 26 2.21 4.14 -20.24
CA GLU A 26 1.15 5.03 -20.73
C GLU A 26 1.70 6.03 -21.77
N ASP A 27 2.95 6.49 -21.58
CA ASP A 27 3.67 7.37 -22.51
C ASP A 27 4.26 6.62 -23.74
N GLY A 28 4.09 5.29 -23.84
CA GLY A 28 4.61 4.46 -24.92
C GLY A 28 6.12 4.23 -24.89
N VAL A 29 6.77 4.42 -23.76
CA VAL A 29 8.23 4.23 -23.62
C VAL A 29 8.54 2.75 -23.48
N GLU A 30 9.25 2.17 -24.42
CA GLU A 30 9.61 0.75 -24.43
C GLU A 30 10.85 0.44 -23.59
N ARG A 31 11.82 1.37 -23.54
CA ARG A 31 13.11 1.19 -22.86
C ARG A 31 13.50 2.42 -22.04
N ILE A 32 14.17 2.17 -20.93
CA ILE A 32 14.70 3.21 -20.05
C ILE A 32 16.06 2.81 -19.50
N SER A 33 17.00 3.75 -19.42
CA SER A 33 18.28 3.55 -18.76
C SER A 33 18.17 3.76 -17.23
N SER A 34 19.12 3.23 -16.46
CA SER A 34 19.21 3.51 -15.03
C SER A 34 19.43 5.01 -14.74
N ASN A 35 20.04 5.75 -15.65
CA ASN A 35 20.25 7.20 -15.50
C ASN A 35 18.93 7.98 -15.64
N GLU A 36 18.16 7.70 -16.70
CA GLU A 36 16.86 8.34 -16.91
C GLU A 36 15.89 8.02 -15.76
N LEU A 37 15.83 6.74 -15.34
CA LEU A 37 15.00 6.33 -14.23
C LEU A 37 15.46 6.99 -12.91
N SER A 38 16.78 7.17 -12.71
CA SER A 38 17.34 7.85 -11.54
C SER A 38 16.87 9.30 -11.41
N THR A 39 16.80 10.01 -12.54
CA THR A 39 16.31 11.39 -12.60
C THR A 39 14.83 11.47 -12.17
N LYS A 40 13.97 10.59 -12.71
CA LYS A 40 12.55 10.52 -12.33
C LYS A 40 12.36 10.16 -10.85
N MET A 41 13.17 9.23 -10.34
CA MET A 41 13.05 8.73 -8.97
C MET A 41 13.85 9.54 -7.93
N ARG A 42 14.70 10.47 -8.33
CA ARG A 42 15.60 11.23 -7.45
C ARG A 42 16.43 10.32 -6.53
N VAL A 43 16.98 9.26 -7.11
CA VAL A 43 17.93 8.34 -6.49
C VAL A 43 19.10 8.14 -7.45
N THR A 44 20.23 7.55 -7.04
CA THR A 44 21.36 7.35 -7.93
C THR A 44 21.13 6.19 -8.89
N ALA A 45 21.69 6.25 -10.10
CA ALA A 45 21.63 5.15 -11.04
C ALA A 45 22.29 3.86 -10.51
N SER A 46 23.28 4.00 -9.62
CA SER A 46 23.90 2.88 -8.92
C SER A 46 22.92 2.19 -7.97
N GLN A 47 22.14 2.97 -7.23
CA GLN A 47 21.09 2.45 -6.34
C GLN A 47 20.03 1.67 -7.13
N ILE A 48 19.59 2.20 -8.28
CA ILE A 48 18.64 1.51 -9.16
C ILE A 48 19.18 0.16 -9.62
N ARG A 49 20.41 0.13 -10.11
CA ARG A 49 21.06 -1.12 -10.52
C ARG A 49 21.16 -2.12 -9.37
N GLN A 50 21.54 -1.66 -8.18
CA GLN A 50 21.64 -2.50 -6.99
C GLN A 50 20.29 -3.05 -6.56
N ASP A 51 19.24 -2.21 -6.53
CA ASP A 51 17.88 -2.62 -6.17
C ASP A 51 17.36 -3.69 -7.13
N LEU A 52 17.46 -3.45 -8.43
CA LEU A 52 16.96 -4.37 -9.44
C LEU A 52 17.78 -5.67 -9.53
N ASN A 53 19.07 -5.66 -9.23
CA ASN A 53 19.89 -6.87 -9.19
C ASN A 53 19.50 -7.85 -8.07
N ASN A 54 18.77 -7.40 -7.03
CA ASN A 54 18.24 -8.31 -6.01
C ASN A 54 17.20 -9.29 -6.56
N PHE A 55 16.54 -8.95 -7.66
CA PHE A 55 15.43 -9.71 -8.25
C PHE A 55 15.80 -10.43 -9.56
N GLY A 56 17.08 -10.38 -9.96
CA GLY A 56 17.56 -10.95 -11.20
C GLY A 56 18.06 -9.88 -12.19
N GLY A 57 18.69 -10.31 -13.26
CA GLY A 57 19.27 -9.43 -14.26
C GLY A 57 18.23 -8.84 -15.21
N PHE A 58 17.55 -7.78 -14.82
CA PHE A 58 16.51 -7.14 -15.65
C PHE A 58 17.04 -6.30 -16.82
N GLY A 59 18.35 -6.05 -16.88
CA GLY A 59 18.95 -5.21 -17.91
C GLY A 59 20.12 -5.87 -18.62
N GLN A 60 20.26 -5.60 -19.91
CA GLN A 60 21.49 -5.85 -20.65
C GLN A 60 22.38 -4.62 -20.62
N GLN A 61 23.66 -4.82 -20.38
CA GLN A 61 24.63 -3.73 -20.34
C GLN A 61 24.62 -2.95 -21.68
N GLY A 62 24.39 -1.64 -21.61
CA GLY A 62 24.31 -0.76 -22.77
C GLY A 62 22.92 -0.60 -23.42
N TYR A 63 21.95 -1.48 -23.13
CA TYR A 63 20.61 -1.45 -23.74
C TYR A 63 19.51 -0.92 -22.82
N GLY A 64 19.79 -0.71 -21.52
CA GLY A 64 18.82 -0.32 -20.53
C GLY A 64 17.82 -1.44 -20.19
N TYR A 65 16.74 -1.06 -19.55
CA TYR A 65 15.67 -1.95 -19.10
C TYR A 65 14.50 -1.91 -20.08
N ASN A 66 13.92 -3.06 -20.39
CA ASN A 66 12.61 -3.12 -21.04
C ASN A 66 11.54 -2.74 -20.01
N VAL A 67 10.77 -1.69 -20.29
CA VAL A 67 9.83 -1.08 -19.35
C VAL A 67 8.68 -2.05 -19.01
N GLN A 68 8.09 -2.68 -20.05
CA GLN A 68 7.00 -3.64 -19.87
C GLN A 68 7.43 -4.86 -19.05
N TYR A 69 8.59 -5.42 -19.37
CA TYR A 69 9.11 -6.57 -18.64
C TYR A 69 9.38 -6.24 -17.17
N LEU A 70 10.06 -5.12 -16.92
CA LEU A 70 10.39 -4.69 -15.56
C LEU A 70 9.13 -4.37 -14.74
N TYR A 71 8.13 -3.72 -15.35
CA TYR A 71 6.84 -3.44 -14.74
C TYR A 71 6.14 -4.74 -14.32
N THR A 72 6.08 -5.73 -15.22
CA THR A 72 5.43 -7.01 -14.96
C THR A 72 6.13 -7.78 -13.83
N GLU A 73 7.46 -7.85 -13.84
CA GLU A 73 8.21 -8.57 -12.82
C GLU A 73 8.12 -7.90 -11.43
N ILE A 74 8.21 -6.56 -11.39
CA ILE A 74 7.99 -5.83 -10.13
C ILE A 74 6.55 -6.02 -9.63
N GLY A 75 5.57 -6.04 -10.53
CA GLY A 75 4.18 -6.33 -10.18
C GLY A 75 4.02 -7.69 -9.52
N LYS A 76 4.66 -8.75 -10.05
CA LYS A 76 4.66 -10.10 -9.45
C LYS A 76 5.33 -10.11 -8.07
N ILE A 77 6.47 -9.43 -7.91
CA ILE A 77 7.17 -9.32 -6.62
C ILE A 77 6.30 -8.62 -5.57
N LEU A 78 5.51 -7.63 -5.98
CA LEU A 78 4.56 -6.92 -5.13
C LEU A 78 3.24 -7.68 -4.93
N GLY A 79 3.06 -8.85 -5.56
CA GLY A 79 1.82 -9.64 -5.49
C GLY A 79 0.64 -9.01 -6.24
N LEU A 80 0.89 -8.08 -7.17
CA LEU A 80 -0.14 -7.37 -7.92
C LEU A 80 -0.67 -8.16 -9.14
N ASP A 81 -0.18 -9.38 -9.33
CA ASP A 81 -0.68 -10.37 -10.29
C ASP A 81 -1.91 -11.13 -9.79
N ARG A 82 -2.34 -10.86 -8.55
CA ARG A 82 -3.51 -11.43 -7.89
C ARG A 82 -4.46 -10.34 -7.44
N THR A 83 -5.73 -10.70 -7.27
CA THR A 83 -6.70 -9.82 -6.61
C THR A 83 -6.66 -10.07 -5.11
N HIS A 84 -6.56 -8.99 -4.34
CA HIS A 84 -6.65 -9.01 -2.89
C HIS A 84 -7.99 -8.38 -2.47
N ASN A 85 -8.86 -9.18 -1.87
CA ASN A 85 -10.10 -8.68 -1.28
C ASN A 85 -9.77 -7.95 0.03
N MET A 86 -10.28 -6.74 0.14
CA MET A 86 -10.06 -5.86 1.28
C MET A 86 -11.38 -5.43 1.88
N ILE A 87 -11.46 -5.39 3.21
CA ILE A 87 -12.54 -4.74 3.93
C ILE A 87 -12.06 -3.45 4.57
N ILE A 88 -12.98 -2.54 4.82
CA ILE A 88 -12.72 -1.27 5.51
C ILE A 88 -13.50 -1.28 6.82
N ILE A 89 -12.79 -1.04 7.92
CA ILE A 89 -13.39 -0.92 9.25
C ILE A 89 -13.35 0.54 9.67
N GLY A 90 -14.54 1.12 9.83
CA GLY A 90 -14.78 2.53 10.07
C GLY A 90 -15.21 3.26 8.78
N ALA A 91 -16.51 3.59 8.69
CA ALA A 91 -17.09 4.30 7.54
C ALA A 91 -17.15 5.83 7.77
N GLY A 92 -16.19 6.37 8.52
CA GLY A 92 -15.97 7.81 8.64
C GLY A 92 -15.38 8.43 7.36
N ASN A 93 -15.00 9.70 7.42
CA ASN A 93 -14.49 10.43 6.24
C ASN A 93 -13.35 9.71 5.52
N LEU A 94 -12.38 9.17 6.25
CA LEU A 94 -11.24 8.46 5.67
C LEU A 94 -11.67 7.12 5.06
N GLY A 95 -12.47 6.32 5.79
CA GLY A 95 -12.95 5.03 5.30
C GLY A 95 -13.77 5.18 4.02
N GLN A 96 -14.67 6.15 3.97
CA GLN A 96 -15.44 6.45 2.76
C GLN A 96 -14.55 6.93 1.60
N ALA A 97 -13.53 7.74 1.88
CA ALA A 97 -12.57 8.18 0.88
C ALA A 97 -11.78 7.00 0.29
N LEU A 98 -11.33 6.06 1.14
CA LEU A 98 -10.65 4.84 0.70
C LEU A 98 -11.59 3.93 -0.11
N ALA A 99 -12.83 3.74 0.33
CA ALA A 99 -13.83 2.96 -0.39
C ALA A 99 -14.12 3.51 -1.81
N ASN A 100 -14.06 4.83 -1.96
CA ASN A 100 -14.25 5.51 -3.23
C ASN A 100 -13.02 5.55 -4.14
N TYR A 101 -11.85 5.11 -3.67
CA TYR A 101 -10.60 5.27 -4.41
C TYR A 101 -10.42 4.22 -5.52
N VAL A 102 -10.80 4.60 -6.73
CA VAL A 102 -10.84 3.73 -7.94
C VAL A 102 -9.50 3.07 -8.28
N GLN A 103 -8.38 3.72 -7.93
CA GLN A 103 -7.06 3.22 -8.29
C GLN A 103 -6.65 1.93 -7.56
N PHE A 104 -7.33 1.56 -6.47
CA PHE A 104 -7.09 0.29 -5.80
C PHE A 104 -7.43 -0.89 -6.70
N GLU A 105 -8.60 -0.87 -7.36
CA GLU A 105 -9.03 -1.95 -8.26
C GLU A 105 -8.06 -2.15 -9.43
N LYS A 106 -7.55 -1.05 -10.01
CA LYS A 106 -6.54 -1.11 -11.08
C LYS A 106 -5.24 -1.77 -10.66
N ARG A 107 -4.99 -1.86 -9.34
CA ARG A 107 -3.79 -2.45 -8.75
C ARG A 107 -4.05 -3.79 -8.08
N GLY A 108 -5.21 -4.40 -8.33
CA GLY A 108 -5.56 -5.71 -7.79
C GLY A 108 -6.12 -5.69 -6.36
N PHE A 109 -6.48 -4.53 -5.79
CA PHE A 109 -7.12 -4.46 -4.47
C PHE A 109 -8.61 -4.15 -4.64
N LYS A 110 -9.46 -5.06 -4.20
CA LYS A 110 -10.92 -4.93 -4.31
C LYS A 110 -11.53 -4.72 -2.93
N VAL A 111 -12.24 -3.61 -2.73
CA VAL A 111 -13.06 -3.44 -1.51
C VAL A 111 -14.30 -4.31 -1.66
N VAL A 112 -14.49 -5.24 -0.72
CA VAL A 112 -15.60 -6.21 -0.73
C VAL A 112 -16.55 -6.04 0.45
N GLY A 113 -16.18 -5.25 1.48
CA GLY A 113 -17.03 -4.97 2.63
C GLY A 113 -16.62 -3.69 3.33
N ILE A 114 -17.57 -3.01 3.94
CA ILE A 114 -17.36 -1.82 4.75
C ILE A 114 -18.14 -1.99 6.06
N PHE A 115 -17.51 -1.74 7.20
CA PHE A 115 -18.09 -1.97 8.51
C PHE A 115 -18.01 -0.72 9.37
N ASP A 116 -19.06 -0.48 10.16
CA ASP A 116 -19.08 0.60 11.15
C ASP A 116 -19.90 0.20 12.38
N VAL A 117 -19.69 0.89 13.48
CA VAL A 117 -20.50 0.75 14.71
C VAL A 117 -21.73 1.66 14.72
N ASN A 118 -21.76 2.69 13.86
CA ASN A 118 -22.82 3.68 13.81
C ASN A 118 -24.04 3.14 13.02
N PRO A 119 -25.19 2.85 13.71
CA PRO A 119 -26.36 2.26 13.05
C PRO A 119 -27.01 3.18 12.00
N VAL A 120 -26.74 4.49 12.06
CA VAL A 120 -27.25 5.45 11.05
C VAL A 120 -26.60 5.21 9.67
N LEU A 121 -25.42 4.61 9.63
CA LEU A 121 -24.70 4.32 8.38
C LEU A 121 -25.12 2.97 7.77
N LYS A 122 -25.81 2.10 8.51
CA LYS A 122 -26.21 0.77 8.04
C LYS A 122 -27.01 0.85 6.74
N GLY A 123 -26.59 0.07 5.75
CA GLY A 123 -27.24 -0.02 4.44
C GLY A 123 -26.93 1.12 3.47
N ILE A 124 -26.18 2.15 3.89
CA ILE A 124 -25.68 3.16 2.97
C ILE A 124 -24.68 2.47 2.04
N SER A 125 -24.85 2.64 0.72
CA SER A 125 -24.00 2.00 -0.26
C SER A 125 -22.90 2.94 -0.74
N ILE A 126 -21.65 2.45 -0.75
CA ILE A 126 -20.50 3.14 -1.31
C ILE A 126 -19.94 2.24 -2.43
N ARG A 127 -20.03 2.68 -3.69
CA ARG A 127 -19.59 1.93 -4.87
C ARG A 127 -20.12 0.49 -4.93
N GLY A 128 -21.36 0.28 -4.52
CA GLY A 128 -22.00 -1.03 -4.55
C GLY A 128 -21.74 -1.91 -3.31
N ASN A 129 -20.92 -1.45 -2.36
CA ASN A 129 -20.77 -2.11 -1.07
C ASN A 129 -21.64 -1.40 -0.03
N GLU A 130 -22.58 -2.12 0.58
CA GLU A 130 -23.35 -1.60 1.69
C GLU A 130 -22.52 -1.57 2.97
N ILE A 131 -22.74 -0.55 3.81
CA ILE A 131 -22.13 -0.49 5.14
C ILE A 131 -22.87 -1.47 6.04
N LEU A 132 -22.10 -2.43 6.56
CA LEU A 132 -22.55 -3.46 7.51
C LEU A 132 -22.19 -3.05 8.94
N MET A 133 -22.83 -3.71 9.91
CA MET A 133 -22.52 -3.48 11.31
C MET A 133 -21.38 -4.40 11.78
N MET A 134 -20.63 -3.95 12.80
CA MET A 134 -19.47 -4.70 13.33
C MET A 134 -19.85 -6.06 13.92
N ASP A 135 -21.06 -6.26 14.40
CA ASP A 135 -21.57 -7.57 14.88
C ASP A 135 -21.76 -8.58 13.73
N GLU A 136 -21.91 -8.13 12.51
CA GLU A 136 -22.00 -8.95 11.30
C GLU A 136 -20.60 -9.41 10.80
N LEU A 137 -19.50 -8.78 11.25
CA LEU A 137 -18.14 -9.00 10.76
C LEU A 137 -17.65 -10.45 10.92
N PRO A 138 -17.80 -11.14 12.08
CA PRO A 138 -17.31 -12.51 12.22
C PRO A 138 -17.96 -13.50 11.25
N GLN A 139 -19.25 -13.34 10.99
CA GLN A 139 -19.96 -14.19 10.02
C GLN A 139 -19.54 -13.84 8.59
N TYR A 140 -19.41 -12.55 8.29
CA TYR A 140 -18.95 -12.09 6.97
C TYR A 140 -17.57 -12.65 6.62
N LEU A 141 -16.63 -12.66 7.56
CA LEU A 141 -15.26 -13.20 7.34
C LEU A 141 -15.26 -14.72 7.15
N LYS A 142 -16.22 -15.45 7.69
CA LYS A 142 -16.38 -16.89 7.44
C LYS A 142 -16.90 -17.17 6.04
N ASP A 143 -17.80 -16.32 5.54
CA ASP A 143 -18.49 -16.55 4.28
C ASP A 143 -17.75 -15.95 3.07
N ASN A 144 -16.77 -15.09 3.31
CA ASN A 144 -16.05 -14.37 2.26
C ASN A 144 -14.53 -14.52 2.41
N ASP A 145 -13.85 -14.66 1.28
CA ASP A 145 -12.39 -14.72 1.23
C ASP A 145 -11.82 -13.29 1.29
N VAL A 146 -11.38 -12.87 2.49
CA VAL A 146 -10.82 -11.54 2.76
C VAL A 146 -9.38 -11.65 3.19
N GLN A 147 -8.47 -10.94 2.50
CA GLN A 147 -7.04 -10.98 2.79
C GLN A 147 -6.57 -9.80 3.62
N ILE A 148 -7.19 -8.61 3.44
CA ILE A 148 -6.71 -7.35 4.01
C ILE A 148 -7.85 -6.66 4.75
N ALA A 149 -7.55 -6.12 5.95
CA ALA A 149 -8.45 -5.20 6.65
C ALA A 149 -7.80 -3.82 6.78
N ALA A 150 -8.47 -2.77 6.29
CA ALA A 150 -8.07 -1.39 6.48
C ALA A 150 -8.76 -0.82 7.72
N LEU A 151 -7.99 -0.42 8.74
CA LEU A 151 -8.50 0.19 9.97
C LEU A 151 -8.48 1.71 9.86
N THR A 152 -9.65 2.32 9.80
CA THR A 152 -9.83 3.79 9.77
C THR A 152 -10.58 4.29 11.00
N LEU A 153 -10.23 3.73 12.15
CA LEU A 153 -10.84 3.95 13.45
C LEU A 153 -10.04 4.93 14.31
N PRO A 154 -10.68 5.58 15.31
CA PRO A 154 -9.97 6.22 16.40
C PRO A 154 -9.09 5.19 17.16
N LYS A 155 -7.96 5.64 17.68
CA LYS A 155 -6.97 4.77 18.36
C LYS A 155 -7.59 3.92 19.49
N ASN A 156 -8.58 4.43 20.18
CA ASN A 156 -9.20 3.77 21.35
C ASN A 156 -9.92 2.45 20.99
N ASN A 157 -10.31 2.28 19.74
CA ASN A 157 -11.04 1.10 19.27
C ASN A 157 -10.17 0.22 18.36
N ALA A 158 -8.96 0.68 18.01
CA ALA A 158 -8.13 0.02 16.99
C ALA A 158 -7.57 -1.33 17.48
N GLU A 159 -7.12 -1.40 18.74
CA GLU A 159 -6.53 -2.61 19.34
C GLU A 159 -7.56 -3.74 19.44
N GLU A 160 -8.73 -3.44 20.04
CA GLU A 160 -9.81 -4.41 20.17
C GLU A 160 -10.28 -4.93 18.81
N THR A 161 -10.42 -4.02 17.84
CA THR A 161 -10.82 -4.38 16.48
C THR A 161 -9.74 -5.21 15.77
N ALA A 162 -8.46 -4.88 15.95
CA ALA A 162 -7.36 -5.68 15.39
C ALA A 162 -7.37 -7.11 15.93
N ASN A 163 -7.56 -7.28 17.24
CA ASN A 163 -7.67 -8.58 17.86
C ASN A 163 -8.86 -9.38 17.30
N LEU A 164 -10.03 -8.77 17.17
CA LEU A 164 -11.22 -9.39 16.57
C LEU A 164 -10.94 -9.87 15.14
N LEU A 165 -10.26 -9.05 14.33
CA LEU A 165 -9.88 -9.41 12.95
C LEU A 165 -8.92 -10.59 12.91
N VAL A 166 -7.90 -10.59 13.77
CA VAL A 166 -6.90 -11.67 13.88
C VAL A 166 -7.54 -12.98 14.32
N GLU A 167 -8.42 -12.96 15.32
CA GLU A 167 -9.19 -14.12 15.79
C GLU A 167 -10.09 -14.70 14.69
N ASN A 168 -10.57 -13.87 13.76
CA ASN A 168 -11.36 -14.30 12.61
C ASN A 168 -10.52 -14.54 11.33
N GLY A 169 -9.18 -14.69 11.47
CA GLY A 169 -8.31 -15.20 10.42
C GLY A 169 -7.64 -14.14 9.52
N ILE A 170 -7.86 -12.85 9.75
CA ILE A 170 -7.16 -11.79 9.00
C ILE A 170 -5.67 -11.80 9.34
N LYS A 171 -4.83 -11.79 8.29
CA LYS A 171 -3.36 -11.83 8.40
C LYS A 171 -2.68 -10.55 7.90
N ALA A 172 -3.41 -9.63 7.29
CA ALA A 172 -2.87 -8.36 6.83
C ALA A 172 -3.76 -7.18 7.24
N ILE A 173 -3.19 -6.23 7.96
CA ILE A 173 -3.88 -5.05 8.48
C ILE A 173 -3.20 -3.80 7.91
N TRP A 174 -3.98 -2.95 7.24
CA TRP A 174 -3.57 -1.64 6.80
C TRP A 174 -4.09 -0.60 7.79
N ASN A 175 -3.21 -0.17 8.69
CA ASN A 175 -3.58 0.60 9.87
C ASN A 175 -3.43 2.11 9.66
N PHE A 176 -4.54 2.84 9.75
CA PHE A 176 -4.57 4.31 9.74
C PHE A 176 -4.83 4.92 11.13
N ALA A 177 -5.03 4.11 12.15
CA ALA A 177 -5.14 4.61 13.51
C ALA A 177 -3.77 5.12 14.02
N HIS A 178 -3.80 6.15 14.86
CA HIS A 178 -2.58 6.70 15.47
C HIS A 178 -2.09 5.83 16.64
N LEU A 179 -1.82 4.56 16.36
CA LEU A 179 -1.39 3.54 17.31
C LEU A 179 -0.62 2.47 16.56
N ASP A 180 0.51 2.02 17.12
CA ASP A 180 1.17 0.80 16.70
C ASP A 180 0.44 -0.38 17.34
N LEU A 181 -0.14 -1.25 16.51
CA LEU A 181 -0.94 -2.39 16.97
C LEU A 181 -0.06 -3.49 17.54
N GLU A 182 -0.43 -4.02 18.69
CA GLU A 182 0.18 -5.22 19.27
C GLU A 182 -0.55 -6.47 18.75
N VAL A 183 0.01 -7.12 17.74
CA VAL A 183 -0.55 -8.32 17.11
C VAL A 183 0.47 -9.46 17.08
N PRO A 184 0.04 -10.72 16.91
CA PRO A 184 0.95 -11.85 16.74
C PRO A 184 1.95 -11.64 15.59
N GLU A 185 3.15 -12.25 15.70
CA GLU A 185 4.25 -12.09 14.72
C GLU A 185 3.89 -12.56 13.29
N ASP A 186 2.89 -13.43 13.15
CA ASP A 186 2.40 -13.94 11.88
C ASP A 186 1.34 -13.03 11.22
N VAL A 187 1.03 -11.88 11.84
CA VAL A 187 0.14 -10.85 11.30
C VAL A 187 0.96 -9.68 10.76
N ILE A 188 0.71 -9.36 9.50
CA ILE A 188 1.40 -8.27 8.81
C ILE A 188 0.65 -6.97 9.07
N VAL A 189 1.32 -5.96 9.61
CA VAL A 189 0.75 -4.61 9.79
C VAL A 189 1.56 -3.60 8.99
N GLU A 190 0.86 -2.83 8.17
CA GLU A 190 1.42 -1.63 7.53
C GLU A 190 0.76 -0.39 8.13
N ASN A 191 1.55 0.40 8.87
CA ASN A 191 1.07 1.62 9.51
C ASN A 191 1.15 2.83 8.57
N VAL A 192 0.08 3.62 8.49
CA VAL A 192 0.00 4.85 7.70
C VAL A 192 -0.32 6.03 8.61
N HIS A 193 0.71 6.69 9.10
CA HIS A 193 0.57 7.90 9.91
C HIS A 193 0.65 9.16 9.03
N LEU A 194 -0.51 9.69 8.65
CA LEU A 194 -0.60 10.86 7.76
C LEU A 194 0.16 12.08 8.30
N SER A 195 0.15 12.27 9.61
CA SER A 195 0.87 13.37 10.29
C SER A 195 2.39 13.30 10.14
N GLU A 196 2.98 12.11 10.04
CA GLU A 196 4.44 11.97 9.88
C GLU A 196 4.95 12.58 8.57
N SER A 197 4.18 12.48 7.49
CA SER A 197 4.55 13.10 6.23
C SER A 197 4.53 14.63 6.32
N LEU A 198 3.58 15.22 7.08
CA LEU A 198 3.51 16.64 7.36
C LEU A 198 4.66 17.09 8.27
N MET A 199 5.03 16.29 9.27
CA MET A 199 6.19 16.57 10.12
C MET A 199 7.49 16.63 9.30
N ARG A 200 7.69 15.68 8.38
CA ARG A 200 8.85 15.71 7.44
C ARG A 200 8.81 16.93 6.53
N LEU A 201 7.63 17.31 6.03
CA LEU A 201 7.47 18.52 5.22
C LEU A 201 7.82 19.79 6.03
N SER A 202 7.35 19.86 7.29
CA SER A 202 7.65 20.98 8.20
C SER A 202 9.15 21.11 8.44
N TYR A 203 9.85 19.98 8.68
CA TYR A 203 11.31 19.99 8.81
C TYR A 203 11.99 20.58 7.56
N ASN A 204 11.63 20.08 6.37
CA ASN A 204 12.22 20.56 5.11
C ASN A 204 11.94 22.05 4.87
N LEU A 205 10.74 22.51 5.24
CA LEU A 205 10.38 23.94 5.15
C LEU A 205 11.25 24.79 6.08
N ASN A 206 11.51 24.34 7.31
CA ASN A 206 12.40 25.03 8.24
C ASN A 206 13.83 25.10 7.70
N CYS A 207 14.37 24.04 7.13
CA CYS A 207 15.68 24.05 6.48
C CYS A 207 15.73 25.08 5.35
N TYR A 208 14.73 25.04 4.46
CA TYR A 208 14.63 25.99 3.34
C TYR A 208 14.60 27.45 3.81
N VAL A 209 13.78 27.78 4.82
CA VAL A 209 13.69 29.13 5.36
C VAL A 209 15.00 29.58 6.00
N THR A 210 15.73 28.65 6.64
CA THR A 210 17.01 28.97 7.28
C THR A 210 18.11 29.25 6.26
N GLU A 211 18.13 28.51 5.13
CA GLU A 211 19.10 28.68 4.06
C GLU A 211 18.86 29.98 3.24
N HIS A 212 17.60 30.42 3.12
CA HIS A 212 17.23 31.57 2.28
C HIS A 212 16.93 32.84 3.07
N LYS A 213 17.18 32.88 4.38
CA LYS A 213 17.12 34.10 5.22
C LYS A 213 18.45 34.89 5.28
N LYS A 214 19.41 34.60 4.37
CA LYS A 214 20.65 35.35 4.24
C LYS A 214 20.55 36.42 3.15
#